data_85d292d74c711b5ea85566b8b35dceac
#
_entry.id   85d292d74c711b5ea85566b8b35dceac
#
_cell.length_a   1.000
_cell.length_b   1.000
_cell.length_c   1.000
_cell.angle_alpha   90.00
_cell.angle_beta   90.00
_cell.angle_gamma   90.00
#
_symmetry.space_group_name_H-M   'P 1'
#
loop_
_entity.id
_entity.type
_entity.pdbx_description
1 polymer ?
#
loop_
_entity_poly.entity_id
_entity_poly.type
_entity_poly.pdbx_seq_one_letter_code
_entity_poly.pdbx_strand_id
1 'polypeptide(L)'
;MSALTIRPAKTTDVSTIRKLVDTYAPERRLLSKATVTLYEAVPEFLVIENNGQVIGAGAIHVLWEDLAEVRTVAVFPEFKDKGVGSQLLEALLKRAKEVGVKRVFCLTFETKFFAKHGFTEIEGTPVEPEIYQQLLQSYDVGVAEFLDLDKVKPNTLGNTRMIKHL
;
A
#
# COMPACT_ATOMS: atom_id res chain seq x y z
N MET A 1 -12.33 -22.28 -5.83
CA MET A 1 -12.00 -21.55 -4.60
C MET A 1 -13.29 -21.04 -3.99
N SER A 2 -13.45 -21.28 -2.70
CA SER A 2 -14.61 -20.80 -1.97
C SER A 2 -14.65 -19.27 -1.97
N ALA A 3 -15.78 -18.72 -1.53
CA ALA A 3 -16.06 -17.30 -1.63
C ALA A 3 -15.01 -16.41 -0.97
N LEU A 4 -14.48 -15.46 -1.72
CA LEU A 4 -13.63 -14.40 -1.21
C LEU A 4 -14.49 -13.19 -0.86
N THR A 5 -14.20 -12.59 0.29
CA THR A 5 -14.89 -11.38 0.75
C THR A 5 -13.86 -10.31 1.07
N ILE A 6 -14.10 -9.09 0.61
CA ILE A 6 -13.24 -7.94 0.94
C ILE A 6 -14.05 -7.00 1.84
N ARG A 7 -13.42 -6.57 2.92
CA ARG A 7 -14.04 -5.67 3.90
C ARG A 7 -13.01 -4.73 4.53
N PRO A 8 -13.45 -3.61 5.14
CA PRO A 8 -12.56 -2.79 5.96
C PRO A 8 -11.96 -3.61 7.10
N ALA A 9 -10.71 -3.32 7.45
CA ALA A 9 -10.05 -3.97 8.57
C ALA A 9 -10.66 -3.51 9.90
N LYS A 10 -10.59 -4.41 10.86
CA LYS A 10 -10.93 -4.14 12.27
C LYS A 10 -9.67 -4.22 13.11
N THR A 11 -9.73 -3.68 14.31
CA THR A 11 -8.58 -3.74 15.23
C THR A 11 -8.13 -5.18 15.49
N THR A 12 -9.06 -6.12 15.50
CA THR A 12 -8.74 -7.55 15.69
C THR A 12 -7.95 -8.16 14.53
N ASP A 13 -7.92 -7.51 13.36
CA ASP A 13 -7.15 -7.98 12.20
C ASP A 13 -5.67 -7.61 12.27
N VAL A 14 -5.28 -6.70 13.16
CA VAL A 14 -3.90 -6.20 13.21
C VAL A 14 -2.89 -7.32 13.43
N SER A 15 -3.20 -8.31 14.25
CA SER A 15 -2.29 -9.43 14.47
C SER A 15 -2.03 -10.22 13.18
N THR A 16 -3.04 -10.38 12.33
CA THR A 16 -2.88 -11.05 11.04
C THR A 16 -2.13 -10.17 10.04
N ILE A 17 -2.44 -8.87 10.00
CA ILE A 17 -1.70 -7.90 9.17
C ILE A 17 -0.23 -7.90 9.57
N ARG A 18 0.07 -7.97 10.87
CA ARG A 18 1.43 -8.08 11.38
C ARG A 18 2.14 -9.31 10.83
N LYS A 19 1.47 -10.45 10.81
CA LYS A 19 2.03 -11.68 10.23
C LYS A 19 2.31 -11.54 8.74
N LEU A 20 1.42 -10.89 8.00
CA LEU A 20 1.63 -10.61 6.57
C LEU A 20 2.88 -9.77 6.35
N VAL A 21 3.00 -8.67 7.09
CA VAL A 21 4.17 -7.78 6.98
C VAL A 21 5.45 -8.53 7.32
N ASP A 22 5.45 -9.29 8.40
CA ASP A 22 6.61 -10.05 8.85
C ASP A 22 7.02 -11.14 7.86
N THR A 23 6.07 -11.70 7.14
CA THR A 23 6.34 -12.72 6.11
C THR A 23 7.20 -12.15 4.99
N TYR A 24 6.98 -10.88 4.59
CA TYR A 24 7.65 -10.27 3.44
C TYR A 24 8.75 -9.29 3.80
N ALA A 25 8.84 -8.82 5.03
CA ALA A 25 9.86 -7.86 5.45
C ALA A 25 11.28 -8.38 5.27
N PRO A 26 11.60 -9.64 5.62
CA PRO A 26 12.95 -10.18 5.42
C PRO A 26 13.40 -10.21 3.96
N GLU A 27 12.45 -10.31 3.03
CA GLU A 27 12.73 -10.31 1.58
C GLU A 27 12.74 -8.90 1.01
N ARG A 28 12.64 -7.89 1.86
CA ARG A 28 12.59 -6.47 1.48
C ARG A 28 11.41 -6.11 0.57
N ARG A 29 10.39 -6.94 0.51
CA ARG A 29 9.19 -6.68 -0.30
C ARG A 29 8.22 -5.73 0.39
N LEU A 30 8.28 -5.65 1.72
CA LEU A 30 7.54 -4.71 2.53
C LEU A 30 8.46 -4.10 3.58
N LEU A 31 8.23 -2.83 3.90
CA LEU A 31 8.93 -2.19 5.00
C LEU A 31 8.40 -2.73 6.32
N SER A 32 9.32 -2.98 7.26
CA SER A 32 8.94 -3.33 8.62
C SER A 32 8.21 -2.15 9.27
N LYS A 33 7.15 -2.46 9.99
CA LYS A 33 6.33 -1.45 10.68
C LYS A 33 6.16 -1.82 12.14
N ALA A 34 6.17 -0.79 13.01
CA ALA A 34 5.82 -0.99 14.41
C ALA A 34 4.34 -1.37 14.51
N THR A 35 4.02 -2.23 15.47
CA THR A 35 2.63 -2.67 15.67
C THR A 35 1.69 -1.52 15.96
N VAL A 36 2.13 -0.52 16.72
CA VAL A 36 1.31 0.67 16.99
C VAL A 36 0.93 1.40 15.70
N THR A 37 1.83 1.46 14.73
CA THR A 37 1.57 2.07 13.42
C THR A 37 0.45 1.34 12.69
N LEU A 38 0.40 0.02 12.79
CA LEU A 38 -0.67 -0.77 12.17
C LEU A 38 -2.02 -0.49 12.84
N TYR A 39 -2.05 -0.35 14.18
CA TYR A 39 -3.27 0.04 14.87
C TYR A 39 -3.75 1.43 14.46
N GLU A 40 -2.85 2.39 14.38
CA GLU A 40 -3.18 3.76 13.95
C GLU A 40 -3.70 3.81 12.51
N ALA A 41 -3.24 2.90 11.66
CA ALA A 41 -3.59 2.86 10.25
C ALA A 41 -4.78 1.94 9.92
N VAL A 42 -5.42 1.31 10.91
CA VAL A 42 -6.53 0.38 10.66
C VAL A 42 -7.59 0.94 9.70
N PRO A 43 -8.03 2.21 9.82
CA PRO A 43 -9.04 2.75 8.90
C PRO A 43 -8.60 2.80 7.43
N GLU A 44 -7.30 2.70 7.16
CA GLU A 44 -6.76 2.73 5.80
C GLU A 44 -6.74 1.36 5.13
N PHE A 45 -6.88 0.29 5.92
CA PHE A 45 -6.74 -1.08 5.44
C PHE A 45 -8.04 -1.71 4.98
N LEU A 46 -7.93 -2.47 3.87
CA LEU A 46 -8.90 -3.50 3.50
C LEU A 46 -8.25 -4.85 3.73
N VAL A 47 -9.05 -5.83 4.11
CA VAL A 47 -8.62 -7.22 4.21
C VAL A 47 -9.47 -8.08 3.28
N ILE A 48 -8.88 -9.16 2.81
CA ILE A 48 -9.57 -10.16 2.00
C ILE A 48 -9.62 -11.47 2.77
N GLU A 49 -10.82 -12.04 2.86
CA GLU A 49 -11.08 -13.29 3.58
C GLU A 49 -11.40 -14.42 2.62
N ASN A 50 -10.97 -15.62 3.00
CA ASN A 50 -11.40 -16.86 2.40
C ASN A 50 -12.05 -17.70 3.52
N ASN A 51 -13.35 -17.95 3.42
CA ASN A 51 -14.10 -18.67 4.44
C ASN A 51 -13.93 -18.10 5.86
N GLY A 52 -13.98 -16.79 5.98
CA GLY A 52 -13.85 -16.09 7.27
C GLY A 52 -12.42 -15.95 7.78
N GLN A 53 -11.44 -16.47 7.08
CA GLN A 53 -10.03 -16.32 7.43
C GLN A 53 -9.39 -15.22 6.58
N VAL A 54 -8.77 -14.25 7.21
CA VAL A 54 -8.03 -13.20 6.50
C VAL A 54 -6.80 -13.81 5.85
N ILE A 55 -6.70 -13.65 4.53
CA ILE A 55 -5.59 -14.19 3.73
C ILE A 55 -4.75 -13.11 3.06
N GLY A 56 -5.18 -11.87 3.10
CA GLY A 56 -4.46 -10.74 2.53
C GLY A 56 -4.95 -9.42 3.09
N ALA A 57 -4.13 -8.40 2.91
CA ALA A 57 -4.43 -7.05 3.34
C ALA A 57 -3.70 -6.02 2.47
N GLY A 58 -4.21 -4.81 2.46
CA GLY A 58 -3.56 -3.68 1.82
C GLY A 58 -4.18 -2.37 2.28
N ALA A 59 -3.49 -1.27 2.05
CA ALA A 59 -3.92 0.03 2.54
C ALA A 59 -3.86 1.10 1.45
N ILE A 60 -4.73 2.10 1.61
CA ILE A 60 -4.68 3.37 0.87
C ILE A 60 -4.38 4.46 1.88
N HIS A 61 -3.29 5.17 1.69
CA HIS A 61 -2.90 6.30 2.53
C HIS A 61 -2.97 7.60 1.73
N VAL A 62 -3.86 8.49 2.12
CA VAL A 62 -4.05 9.77 1.43
C VAL A 62 -2.94 10.73 1.87
N LEU A 63 -2.28 11.37 0.90
CA LEU A 63 -1.23 12.35 1.13
C LEU A 63 -1.71 13.78 0.83
N TRP A 64 -2.55 13.93 -0.16
CA TRP A 64 -3.07 15.21 -0.63
C TRP A 64 -4.46 15.03 -1.24
N GLU A 65 -5.12 16.11 -1.57
CA GLU A 65 -6.48 16.07 -2.10
C GLU A 65 -6.64 15.11 -3.28
N ASP A 66 -5.63 15.03 -4.14
CA ASP A 66 -5.69 14.22 -5.37
C ASP A 66 -4.70 13.05 -5.39
N LEU A 67 -3.99 12.80 -4.27
CA LEU A 67 -2.88 11.86 -4.27
C LEU A 67 -2.94 10.92 -3.07
N ALA A 68 -2.79 9.63 -3.32
CA ALA A 68 -2.69 8.61 -2.29
C ALA A 68 -1.62 7.58 -2.63
N GLU A 69 -1.20 6.83 -1.64
CA GLU A 69 -0.31 5.68 -1.81
C GLU A 69 -1.07 4.39 -1.56
N VAL A 70 -0.91 3.43 -2.45
CA VAL A 70 -1.23 2.02 -2.17
C VAL A 70 -0.02 1.44 -1.47
N ARG A 71 -0.21 0.91 -0.27
CA ARG A 71 0.89 0.35 0.52
C ARG A 71 0.50 -0.96 1.19
N THR A 72 1.50 -1.74 1.52
CA THR A 72 1.35 -2.96 2.32
C THR A 72 0.41 -4.00 1.69
N VAL A 73 0.34 -4.04 0.34
CA VAL A 73 -0.46 -5.05 -0.35
C VAL A 73 0.26 -6.39 -0.26
N ALA A 74 -0.34 -7.32 0.44
CA ALA A 74 0.24 -8.64 0.64
C ALA A 74 -0.83 -9.72 0.77
N VAL A 75 -0.50 -10.91 0.28
CA VAL A 75 -1.33 -12.10 0.38
C VAL A 75 -0.43 -13.20 0.92
N PHE A 76 -0.94 -14.05 1.82
CA PHE A 76 -0.15 -15.17 2.32
C PHE A 76 0.32 -16.07 1.17
N PRO A 77 1.56 -16.61 1.24
CA PRO A 77 2.14 -17.37 0.13
C PRO A 77 1.27 -18.51 -0.41
N GLU A 78 0.50 -19.16 0.46
CA GLU A 78 -0.39 -20.26 0.07
C GLU A 78 -1.48 -19.82 -0.92
N PHE A 79 -1.77 -18.53 -0.96
CA PHE A 79 -2.85 -17.97 -1.79
C PHE A 79 -2.32 -17.13 -2.96
N LYS A 80 -1.00 -17.13 -3.17
CA LYS A 80 -0.41 -16.42 -4.31
C LYS A 80 -0.80 -17.03 -5.64
N ASP A 81 -0.71 -16.21 -6.69
CA ASP A 81 -0.96 -16.62 -8.09
C ASP A 81 -2.37 -17.15 -8.35
N LYS A 82 -3.32 -16.77 -7.51
CA LYS A 82 -4.75 -17.14 -7.62
C LYS A 82 -5.67 -15.95 -7.86
N GLY A 83 -5.09 -14.79 -8.19
CA GLY A 83 -5.88 -13.58 -8.43
C GLY A 83 -6.33 -12.84 -7.17
N VAL A 84 -5.94 -13.29 -5.99
CA VAL A 84 -6.34 -12.68 -4.72
C VAL A 84 -5.77 -11.27 -4.58
N GLY A 85 -4.48 -11.11 -4.89
CA GLY A 85 -3.83 -9.79 -4.85
C GLY A 85 -4.45 -8.80 -5.83
N SER A 86 -4.83 -9.27 -7.02
CA SER A 86 -5.48 -8.43 -8.02
C SER A 86 -6.85 -7.95 -7.55
N GLN A 87 -7.65 -8.82 -6.94
CA GLN A 87 -8.95 -8.42 -6.40
C GLN A 87 -8.79 -7.40 -5.27
N LEU A 88 -7.81 -7.61 -4.41
CA LEU A 88 -7.52 -6.68 -3.31
C LEU A 88 -7.09 -5.32 -3.85
N LEU A 89 -6.16 -5.29 -4.82
CA LEU A 89 -5.70 -4.03 -5.42
C LEU A 89 -6.85 -3.28 -6.09
N GLU A 90 -7.69 -3.97 -6.86
CA GLU A 90 -8.85 -3.33 -7.49
C GLU A 90 -9.81 -2.72 -6.46
N ALA A 91 -10.02 -3.41 -5.34
CA ALA A 91 -10.85 -2.87 -4.25
C ALA A 91 -10.21 -1.63 -3.61
N LEU A 92 -8.89 -1.62 -3.44
CA LEU A 92 -8.17 -0.45 -2.92
C LEU A 92 -8.26 0.74 -3.88
N LEU A 93 -8.13 0.49 -5.18
CA LEU A 93 -8.25 1.56 -6.19
C LEU A 93 -9.68 2.12 -6.23
N LYS A 94 -10.67 1.27 -6.09
CA LYS A 94 -12.07 1.70 -5.97
C LYS A 94 -12.26 2.58 -4.73
N ARG A 95 -11.69 2.15 -3.60
CA ARG A 95 -11.73 2.92 -2.36
C ARG A 95 -11.07 4.28 -2.53
N ALA A 96 -9.93 4.34 -3.23
CA ALA A 96 -9.24 5.60 -3.51
C ALA A 96 -10.14 6.56 -4.29
N LYS A 97 -10.84 6.07 -5.32
CA LYS A 97 -11.81 6.88 -6.07
C LYS A 97 -12.94 7.41 -5.18
N GLU A 98 -13.46 6.57 -4.31
CA GLU A 98 -14.55 6.93 -3.39
C GLU A 98 -14.11 8.04 -2.42
N VAL A 99 -12.87 8.01 -1.98
CA VAL A 99 -12.29 9.05 -1.11
C VAL A 99 -12.08 10.35 -1.87
N GLY A 100 -11.88 10.29 -3.19
CA GLY A 100 -11.76 11.46 -4.06
C GLY A 100 -10.39 11.68 -4.69
N VAL A 101 -9.41 10.82 -4.43
CA VAL A 101 -8.08 10.98 -5.05
C VAL A 101 -8.13 10.64 -6.53
N LYS A 102 -7.26 11.26 -7.29
CA LYS A 102 -7.20 11.11 -8.75
C LYS A 102 -5.94 10.39 -9.22
N ARG A 103 -4.97 10.28 -8.36
CA ARG A 103 -3.70 9.62 -8.65
C ARG A 103 -3.32 8.73 -7.47
N VAL A 104 -2.80 7.56 -7.78
CA VAL A 104 -2.31 6.63 -6.76
C VAL A 104 -0.90 6.22 -7.15
N PHE A 105 0.03 6.32 -6.22
CA PHE A 105 1.38 5.80 -6.44
C PHE A 105 1.64 4.60 -5.53
N CYS A 106 2.70 3.88 -5.85
CA CYS A 106 3.24 2.84 -4.99
C CYS A 106 4.76 2.82 -5.07
N LEU A 107 5.38 2.27 -4.05
CA LEU A 107 6.81 2.02 -3.97
C LEU A 107 6.94 0.50 -3.90
N THR A 108 7.39 -0.13 -4.99
CA THR A 108 7.24 -1.58 -5.13
C THR A 108 8.43 -2.27 -5.78
N PHE A 109 8.60 -3.54 -5.46
CA PHE A 109 9.45 -4.47 -6.21
C PHE A 109 8.63 -5.28 -7.22
N GLU A 110 7.31 -5.27 -7.11
CA GLU A 110 6.40 -6.06 -7.95
C GLU A 110 5.90 -5.25 -9.15
N THR A 111 6.84 -4.79 -9.97
CA THR A 111 6.55 -3.89 -11.09
C THR A 111 5.60 -4.50 -12.11
N LYS A 112 5.75 -5.79 -12.40
CA LYS A 112 4.87 -6.48 -13.36
C LYS A 112 3.43 -6.56 -12.86
N PHE A 113 3.26 -6.83 -11.56
CA PHE A 113 1.94 -6.88 -10.95
C PHE A 113 1.22 -5.54 -11.08
N PHE A 114 1.89 -4.45 -10.69
CA PHE A 114 1.29 -3.12 -10.76
C PHE A 114 1.10 -2.65 -12.19
N ALA A 115 2.01 -2.98 -13.10
CA ALA A 115 1.87 -2.64 -14.51
C ALA A 115 0.61 -3.26 -15.13
N LYS A 116 0.26 -4.47 -14.76
CA LYS A 116 -0.98 -5.13 -15.20
C LYS A 116 -2.22 -4.35 -14.78
N HIS A 117 -2.13 -3.57 -13.72
CA HIS A 117 -3.24 -2.77 -13.21
C HIS A 117 -3.18 -1.29 -13.66
N GLY A 118 -2.35 -0.99 -14.65
CA GLY A 118 -2.28 0.33 -15.25
C GLY A 118 -1.32 1.31 -14.60
N PHE A 119 -0.46 0.83 -13.70
CA PHE A 119 0.59 1.67 -13.12
C PHE A 119 1.75 1.78 -14.08
N THR A 120 2.36 2.97 -14.13
CA THR A 120 3.57 3.23 -14.93
C THR A 120 4.68 3.72 -14.03
N GLU A 121 5.91 3.37 -14.40
CA GLU A 121 7.09 3.79 -13.66
C GLU A 121 7.30 5.31 -13.80
N ILE A 122 7.69 5.95 -12.70
CA ILE A 122 8.00 7.37 -12.66
C ILE A 122 9.34 7.62 -11.98
N GLU A 123 9.92 8.78 -12.30
CA GLU A 123 11.09 9.33 -11.60
C GLU A 123 10.67 10.62 -10.90
N GLY A 124 11.32 10.93 -9.77
CA GLY A 124 11.05 12.14 -9.03
C GLY A 124 9.75 12.13 -8.23
N THR A 125 9.34 13.32 -7.83
CA THR A 125 8.16 13.54 -6.99
C THR A 125 7.19 14.44 -7.74
N PRO A 126 6.11 13.88 -8.32
CA PRO A 126 5.23 14.62 -9.22
C PRO A 126 4.18 15.45 -8.46
N VAL A 127 4.65 16.41 -7.66
CA VAL A 127 3.78 17.34 -6.93
C VAL A 127 4.28 18.78 -7.11
N GLU A 128 3.35 19.73 -7.02
CA GLU A 128 3.65 21.15 -7.07
C GLU A 128 4.57 21.56 -5.92
N PRO A 129 5.43 22.59 -6.08
CA PRO A 129 6.32 23.02 -5.01
C PRO A 129 5.64 23.34 -3.67
N GLU A 130 4.48 23.96 -3.71
CA GLU A 130 3.71 24.27 -2.49
C GLU A 130 3.24 23.00 -1.79
N ILE A 131 2.81 22.00 -2.56
CA ILE A 131 2.38 20.72 -2.03
C ILE A 131 3.58 19.97 -1.44
N TYR A 132 4.72 20.00 -2.13
CA TYR A 132 5.96 19.42 -1.63
C TYR A 132 6.31 19.96 -0.24
N GLN A 133 6.23 21.30 -0.07
CA GLN A 133 6.50 21.95 1.23
C GLN A 133 5.54 21.47 2.31
N GLN A 134 4.27 21.29 1.99
CA GLN A 134 3.29 20.78 2.94
C GLN A 134 3.58 19.32 3.32
N LEU A 135 3.93 18.48 2.33
CA LEU A 135 4.24 17.07 2.58
C LEU A 135 5.45 16.89 3.49
N LEU A 136 6.39 17.84 3.50
CA LEU A 136 7.52 17.82 4.42
C LEU A 136 7.10 17.85 5.90
N GLN A 137 5.90 18.29 6.19
CA GLN A 137 5.36 18.32 7.56
C GLN A 137 4.84 16.97 8.02
N SER A 138 4.72 15.99 7.13
CA SER A 138 4.22 14.67 7.48
C SER A 138 5.24 13.89 8.31
N TYR A 139 4.75 13.17 9.32
CA TYR A 139 5.58 12.23 10.10
C TYR A 139 5.60 10.83 9.47
N ASP A 140 4.83 10.61 8.41
CA ASP A 140 4.70 9.30 7.78
C ASP A 140 5.98 8.91 7.02
N VAL A 141 6.47 7.70 7.25
CA VAL A 141 7.70 7.21 6.64
C VAL A 141 7.55 7.03 5.13
N GLY A 142 6.38 6.58 4.67
CA GLY A 142 6.11 6.41 3.24
C GLY A 142 6.10 7.75 2.51
N VAL A 143 5.55 8.79 3.13
CA VAL A 143 5.59 10.15 2.57
C VAL A 143 7.04 10.64 2.49
N ALA A 144 7.83 10.43 3.53
CA ALA A 144 9.25 10.81 3.53
C ALA A 144 10.01 10.08 2.41
N GLU A 145 9.75 8.80 2.20
CA GLU A 145 10.38 8.04 1.11
C GLU A 145 9.94 8.54 -0.26
N PHE A 146 8.65 8.88 -0.42
CA PHE A 146 8.13 9.49 -1.65
C PHE A 146 8.86 10.79 -1.98
N LEU A 147 9.15 11.60 -0.96
CA LEU A 147 9.88 12.87 -1.12
C LEU A 147 11.40 12.70 -1.23
N ASP A 148 11.89 11.47 -1.13
CA ASP A 148 13.31 11.15 -1.21
C ASP A 148 14.13 11.85 -0.12
N LEU A 149 13.60 11.88 1.10
CA LEU A 149 14.25 12.53 2.23
C LEU A 149 15.32 11.64 2.88
N ASP A 150 16.45 12.23 3.26
CA ASP A 150 17.60 11.53 3.85
C ASP A 150 17.26 10.78 5.15
N LYS A 151 16.24 11.22 5.88
CA LYS A 151 15.83 10.57 7.12
C LYS A 151 15.23 9.18 6.90
N VAL A 152 14.85 8.88 5.68
CA VAL A 152 14.43 7.56 5.29
C VAL A 152 15.67 6.87 4.75
N LYS A 153 16.03 5.77 5.37
CA LYS A 153 16.99 4.89 4.73
C LYS A 153 16.42 4.51 3.39
N PRO A 154 17.13 4.86 2.47
CA PRO A 154 16.87 4.99 1.11
C PRO A 154 16.05 3.88 0.63
N ASN A 155 15.23 4.18 -0.16
CA ASN A 155 14.78 3.36 -1.19
C ASN A 155 15.93 2.63 -1.74
N THR A 156 16.67 2.74 -1.10
CA THR A 156 17.72 2.14 -0.66
C THR A 156 17.43 0.70 -0.70
N LEU A 157 16.29 0.35 -0.67
CA LEU A 157 15.86 -0.98 -0.88
C LEU A 157 15.72 -1.29 -2.38
N GLY A 158 15.92 -0.29 -3.24
CA GLY A 158 15.86 -0.50 -4.70
C GLY A 158 14.45 -0.68 -5.26
N ASN A 159 13.42 -0.23 -4.55
CA ASN A 159 12.06 -0.30 -5.06
C ASN A 159 11.84 0.68 -6.21
N THR A 160 10.81 0.43 -7.00
CA THR A 160 10.43 1.26 -8.14
C THR A 160 9.22 2.10 -7.77
N ARG A 161 9.24 3.37 -8.17
CA ARG A 161 8.10 4.28 -8.04
C ARG A 161 7.19 4.10 -9.23
N MET A 162 5.92 3.87 -8.96
CA MET A 162 4.93 3.72 -10.01
C MET A 162 3.69 4.55 -9.68
N ILE A 163 2.98 5.01 -10.71
CA ILE A 163 1.78 5.83 -10.55
C ILE A 163 0.69 5.36 -11.51
N LYS A 164 -0.55 5.52 -11.07
CA LYS A 164 -1.73 5.32 -11.90
C LYS A 164 -2.65 6.51 -11.75
N HIS A 165 -3.13 7.02 -12.88
CA HIS A 165 -4.19 8.03 -12.91
C HIS A 165 -5.53 7.32 -12.95
N LEU A 166 -6.36 7.62 -11.98
CA LEU A 166 -7.68 6.99 -11.83
C LEU A 166 -8.71 7.60 -12.77
#